data_027161ac7427a7303b90450250f4b2fb
#
_entry.id   027161ac7427a7303b90450250f4b2fb
#
_cell.length_a   1.000
_cell.length_b   1.000
_cell.length_c   1.000
_cell.angle_alpha   90.00
_cell.angle_beta   90.00
_cell.angle_gamma   90.00
#
_symmetry.space_group_name_H-M   'P 1'
#
loop_
_entity.id
_entity.type
_entity.pdbx_description
1 polymer ?
#
loop_
_entity_poly.entity_id
_entity_poly.type
_entity_poly.pdbx_seq_one_letter_code
_entity_poly.pdbx_strand_id
1 'polypeptide(L)'
;MKIRSTTILAVRHKGEVALAGDGQVSLGNTVMKHHAKKIRRLYNGKVITGFAGATADAFTLFDKLEQKLEQYNGNLMRSSVELAKEWRTDKYLRRLEAMLIAVDKNDSLLLSGTGDVIEADRGVLAIGSGGPYAQAAALALVEYSDLDAGAICRAAMEIAANICVFTNSSIIVEIEKEEENNKNNG
;
A
#
# COMPACT_ATOMS: atom_id res chain seq x y z
N MET A 1 -1.86 24.16 6.34
CA MET A 1 -2.76 23.67 5.28
C MET A 1 -2.35 22.21 5.03
N LYS A 2 -3.19 21.23 5.37
CA LYS A 2 -2.81 19.81 5.22
C LYS A 2 -2.96 19.38 3.76
N ILE A 3 -1.89 18.80 3.21
CA ILE A 3 -1.99 18.02 1.96
C ILE A 3 -2.79 16.76 2.32
N ARG A 4 -3.96 16.63 1.71
CA ARG A 4 -4.79 15.43 1.81
C ARG A 4 -4.96 14.91 0.40
N SER A 5 -4.67 13.71 0.21
CA SER A 5 -5.19 12.87 -0.87
C SER A 5 -4.31 11.68 -1.06
N THR A 6 -4.84 10.58 -0.81
CA THR A 6 -4.26 9.33 -1.25
C THR A 6 -5.22 8.24 -0.83
N THR A 7 -5.45 7.32 -1.70
CA THR A 7 -6.03 6.03 -1.34
C THR A 7 -5.09 4.97 -1.87
N ILE A 8 -4.64 4.11 -0.98
CA ILE A 8 -3.88 2.90 -1.30
C ILE A 8 -4.67 1.71 -0.79
N LEU A 9 -4.77 0.70 -1.61
CA LEU A 9 -5.47 -0.56 -1.31
C LEU A 9 -4.57 -1.73 -1.67
N ALA A 10 -4.40 -2.67 -0.75
CA ALA A 10 -3.77 -3.97 -1.00
C ALA A 10 -4.81 -5.08 -0.86
N VAL A 11 -4.80 -6.02 -1.79
CA VAL A 11 -5.65 -7.23 -1.76
C VAL A 11 -4.77 -8.44 -2.05
N ARG A 12 -4.77 -9.41 -1.14
CA ARG A 12 -4.18 -10.74 -1.33
C ARG A 12 -5.32 -11.74 -1.50
N HIS A 13 -5.42 -12.34 -2.67
CA HIS A 13 -6.50 -13.24 -3.02
C HIS A 13 -6.11 -14.19 -4.14
N LYS A 14 -6.50 -15.47 -4.06
CA LYS A 14 -6.29 -16.49 -5.12
C LYS A 14 -4.83 -16.60 -5.61
N GLY A 15 -3.86 -16.63 -4.67
CA GLY A 15 -2.45 -16.84 -5.02
C GLY A 15 -1.75 -15.64 -5.65
N GLU A 16 -2.31 -14.45 -5.52
CA GLU A 16 -1.65 -13.19 -5.92
C GLU A 16 -1.91 -12.09 -4.90
N VAL A 17 -1.03 -11.09 -4.88
CA VAL A 17 -1.25 -9.85 -4.15
C VAL A 17 -1.23 -8.68 -5.12
N ALA A 18 -2.21 -7.81 -5.02
CA ALA A 18 -2.28 -6.56 -5.77
C ALA A 18 -2.22 -5.36 -4.84
N LEU A 19 -1.53 -4.32 -5.27
CA LEU A 19 -1.51 -3.01 -4.61
C LEU A 19 -1.99 -1.96 -5.60
N ALA A 20 -3.01 -1.20 -5.22
CA ALA A 20 -3.57 -0.14 -6.03
C ALA A 20 -3.43 1.22 -5.34
N GLY A 21 -3.25 2.27 -6.15
CA GLY A 21 -3.24 3.65 -5.69
C GLY A 21 -3.88 4.58 -6.69
N ASP A 22 -4.55 5.63 -6.20
CA ASP A 22 -5.08 6.70 -7.02
C ASP A 22 -4.01 7.76 -7.34
N GLY A 23 -4.27 8.62 -8.31
CA GLY A 23 -3.33 9.67 -8.76
C GLY A 23 -3.57 11.06 -8.20
N GLN A 24 -4.59 11.27 -7.36
CA GLN A 24 -4.95 12.62 -6.91
C GLN A 24 -3.99 13.16 -5.85
N VAL A 25 -3.60 14.44 -6.00
CA VAL A 25 -2.95 15.23 -4.95
C VAL A 25 -3.79 16.50 -4.76
N SER A 26 -4.25 16.73 -3.52
CA SER A 26 -5.06 17.90 -3.17
C SER A 26 -4.40 18.73 -2.07
N LEU A 27 -4.59 20.03 -2.13
CA LEU A 27 -4.21 20.99 -1.10
C LEU A 27 -5.51 21.65 -0.58
N GLY A 28 -5.95 21.26 0.62
CA GLY A 28 -7.27 21.62 1.10
C GLY A 28 -8.36 21.07 0.15
N ASN A 29 -9.16 21.94 -0.44
CA ASN A 29 -10.24 21.58 -1.35
C ASN A 29 -9.86 21.72 -2.84
N THR A 30 -8.57 21.96 -3.16
CA THR A 30 -8.09 22.16 -4.52
C THR A 30 -7.27 20.98 -4.99
N VAL A 31 -7.61 20.39 -6.14
CA VAL A 31 -6.82 19.34 -6.77
C VAL A 31 -5.60 19.96 -7.45
N MET A 32 -4.40 19.53 -7.05
CA MET A 32 -3.13 20.03 -7.58
C MET A 32 -2.55 19.12 -8.67
N LYS A 33 -2.86 17.83 -8.61
CA LYS A 33 -2.36 16.82 -9.57
C LYS A 33 -3.31 15.65 -9.66
N HIS A 34 -3.47 15.09 -10.87
CA HIS A 34 -4.38 13.97 -11.15
C HIS A 34 -3.68 12.62 -11.37
N HIS A 35 -2.38 12.60 -11.64
CA HIS A 35 -1.62 11.42 -12.03
C HIS A 35 -0.31 11.28 -11.24
N ALA A 36 -0.39 11.38 -9.91
CA ALA A 36 0.76 11.14 -9.05
C ALA A 36 1.02 9.64 -8.90
N LYS A 37 2.29 9.26 -8.95
CA LYS A 37 2.70 7.88 -8.66
C LYS A 37 2.92 7.73 -7.15
N LYS A 38 2.07 6.95 -6.49
CA LYS A 38 2.08 6.71 -5.05
C LYS A 38 2.51 5.28 -4.70
N ILE A 39 2.79 4.48 -5.72
CA ILE A 39 3.25 3.10 -5.61
C ILE A 39 4.66 3.01 -6.17
N ARG A 40 5.50 2.22 -5.51
CA ARG A 40 6.87 1.95 -5.93
C ARG A 40 7.21 0.49 -5.67
N ARG A 41 8.00 -0.10 -6.58
CA ARG A 41 8.63 -1.40 -6.35
C ARG A 41 10.00 -1.21 -5.72
N LEU A 42 10.29 -1.97 -4.68
CA LEU A 42 11.55 -1.99 -3.93
C LEU A 42 12.20 -3.38 -4.03
N TYR A 43 13.45 -3.46 -3.59
CA TYR A 43 14.21 -4.70 -3.49
C TYR A 43 14.16 -5.53 -4.79
N ASN A 44 14.73 -4.94 -5.86
CA ASN A 44 14.74 -5.55 -7.20
C ASN A 44 13.34 -5.95 -7.73
N GLY A 45 12.32 -5.17 -7.35
CA GLY A 45 10.95 -5.37 -7.79
C GLY A 45 10.14 -6.39 -6.99
N LYS A 46 10.73 -7.03 -5.97
CA LYS A 46 10.08 -8.10 -5.17
C LYS A 46 9.11 -7.59 -4.09
N VAL A 47 9.19 -6.32 -3.74
CA VAL A 47 8.31 -5.67 -2.77
C VAL A 47 7.57 -4.54 -3.44
N ILE A 48 6.25 -4.52 -3.35
CA ILE A 48 5.43 -3.41 -3.82
C ILE A 48 5.01 -2.59 -2.60
N THR A 49 5.20 -1.28 -2.66
CA THR A 49 4.85 -0.39 -1.55
C THR A 49 4.07 0.81 -2.04
N GLY A 50 3.15 1.28 -1.21
CA GLY A 50 2.37 2.49 -1.42
C GLY A 50 2.26 3.31 -0.14
N PHE A 51 2.07 4.62 -0.28
CA PHE A 51 2.00 5.53 0.86
C PHE A 51 0.76 6.42 0.84
N ALA A 52 0.33 6.82 2.03
CA ALA A 52 -0.62 7.91 2.25
C ALA A 52 0.01 8.95 3.18
N GLY A 53 0.03 10.22 2.75
CA GLY A 53 0.65 11.33 3.48
C GLY A 53 1.37 12.31 2.55
N ALA A 54 2.31 13.10 3.10
CA ALA A 54 3.09 14.04 2.33
C ALA A 54 4.10 13.32 1.42
N THR A 55 4.21 13.74 0.16
CA THR A 55 5.08 13.09 -0.83
C THR A 55 6.57 13.10 -0.43
N ALA A 56 7.04 14.20 0.16
CA ALA A 56 8.44 14.29 0.63
C ALA A 56 8.73 13.27 1.73
N ASP A 57 7.79 13.06 2.64
CA ASP A 57 7.88 12.10 3.73
C ASP A 57 7.92 10.67 3.20
N ALA A 58 7.12 10.40 2.17
CA ALA A 58 7.05 9.09 1.52
C ALA A 58 8.38 8.67 0.90
N PHE A 59 9.09 9.55 0.21
CA PHE A 59 10.40 9.23 -0.37
C PHE A 59 11.41 8.82 0.69
N THR A 60 11.47 9.55 1.80
CA THR A 60 12.34 9.21 2.92
C THR A 60 12.03 7.82 3.46
N LEU A 61 10.75 7.49 3.62
CA LEU A 61 10.32 6.19 4.14
C LEU A 61 10.58 5.05 3.15
N PHE A 62 10.42 5.28 1.86
CA PHE A 62 10.76 4.29 0.83
C PHE A 62 12.25 3.97 0.83
N ASP A 63 13.11 4.99 0.88
CA ASP A 63 14.56 4.81 0.91
C ASP A 63 14.99 4.08 2.19
N LYS A 64 14.36 4.37 3.32
CA LYS A 64 14.59 3.66 4.58
C LYS A 64 14.13 2.20 4.53
N LEU A 65 12.98 1.92 3.95
CA LEU A 65 12.49 0.55 3.78
C LEU A 65 13.41 -0.25 2.86
N GLU A 66 13.87 0.34 1.74
CA GLU A 66 14.84 -0.27 0.82
C GLU A 66 16.11 -0.68 1.55
N GLN A 67 16.71 0.22 2.34
CA GLN A 67 17.90 -0.06 3.14
C GLN A 67 17.68 -1.23 4.14
N LYS A 68 16.51 -1.29 4.77
CA LYS A 68 16.17 -2.40 5.68
C LYS A 68 15.99 -3.72 4.91
N LEU A 69 15.36 -3.68 3.73
CA LEU A 69 15.21 -4.86 2.88
C LEU A 69 16.58 -5.40 2.42
N GLU A 70 17.51 -4.53 2.04
CA GLU A 70 18.89 -4.92 1.73
C GLU A 70 19.59 -5.52 2.95
N GLN A 71 19.49 -4.87 4.11
CA GLN A 71 20.11 -5.31 5.37
C GLN A 71 19.60 -6.69 5.83
N TYR A 72 18.32 -6.99 5.61
CA TYR A 72 17.67 -8.22 6.09
C TYR A 72 17.34 -9.20 4.95
N ASN A 73 18.07 -9.11 3.82
CA ASN A 73 17.98 -10.05 2.70
C ASN A 73 16.55 -10.23 2.16
N GLY A 74 15.79 -9.14 2.08
CA GLY A 74 14.44 -9.12 1.55
C GLY A 74 13.35 -9.63 2.50
N ASN A 75 13.67 -9.88 3.77
CA ASN A 75 12.66 -10.26 4.76
C ASN A 75 11.77 -9.05 5.09
N LEU A 76 10.59 -9.00 4.47
CA LEU A 76 9.68 -7.86 4.56
C LEU A 76 9.18 -7.63 5.99
N MET A 77 8.78 -8.68 6.70
CA MET A 77 8.31 -8.57 8.08
C MET A 77 9.37 -7.94 8.98
N ARG A 78 10.60 -8.48 8.96
CA ARG A 78 11.70 -7.97 9.78
C ARG A 78 12.07 -6.55 9.40
N SER A 79 12.17 -6.26 8.11
CA SER A 79 12.49 -4.92 7.61
C SER A 79 11.45 -3.88 8.04
N SER A 80 10.18 -4.26 8.01
CA SER A 80 9.05 -3.42 8.43
C SER A 80 9.08 -3.13 9.93
N VAL A 81 9.32 -4.14 10.75
CA VAL A 81 9.43 -3.97 12.22
C VAL A 81 10.60 -3.06 12.58
N GLU A 82 11.76 -3.25 11.95
CA GLU A 82 12.94 -2.41 12.24
C GLU A 82 12.76 -0.97 11.72
N LEU A 83 12.08 -0.77 10.57
CA LEU A 83 11.70 0.56 10.12
C LEU A 83 10.72 1.23 11.09
N ALA A 84 9.70 0.53 11.55
CA ALA A 84 8.69 1.08 12.47
C ALA A 84 9.31 1.51 13.80
N LYS A 85 10.27 0.72 14.34
CA LYS A 85 11.04 1.10 15.53
C LYS A 85 11.86 2.38 15.29
N GLU A 86 12.59 2.45 14.17
CA GLU A 86 13.38 3.64 13.80
C GLU A 86 12.46 4.83 13.60
N TRP A 87 11.34 4.67 12.90
CA TRP A 87 10.35 5.73 12.65
C TRP A 87 9.83 6.36 13.93
N ARG A 88 9.48 5.53 14.91
CA ARG A 88 8.98 5.99 16.21
C ARG A 88 10.03 6.73 17.04
N THR A 89 11.30 6.29 17.01
CA THR A 89 12.35 6.75 17.92
C THR A 89 13.21 7.88 17.35
N ASP A 90 13.34 7.97 16.03
CA ASP A 90 14.13 9.00 15.38
C ASP A 90 13.44 10.38 15.46
N LYS A 91 14.21 11.42 15.81
CA LYS A 91 13.69 12.79 16.02
C LYS A 91 13.08 13.41 14.76
N TYR A 92 13.58 13.03 13.58
CA TYR A 92 13.10 13.53 12.29
C TYR A 92 11.97 12.67 11.77
N LEU A 93 12.15 11.35 11.72
CA LEU A 93 11.16 10.43 11.17
C LEU A 93 9.84 10.46 11.93
N ARG A 94 9.84 10.53 13.26
CA ARG A 94 8.63 10.57 14.08
C ARG A 94 7.71 11.76 13.83
N ARG A 95 8.20 12.77 13.08
CA ARG A 95 7.41 13.95 12.68
C ARG A 95 6.69 13.74 11.35
N LEU A 96 7.02 12.67 10.64
CA LEU A 96 6.42 12.35 9.36
C LEU A 96 4.98 11.87 9.55
N GLU A 97 4.04 12.58 8.97
CA GLU A 97 2.63 12.20 8.95
C GLU A 97 2.34 11.34 7.71
N ALA A 98 2.65 10.06 7.78
CA ALA A 98 2.42 9.13 6.69
C ALA A 98 2.04 7.74 7.22
N MET A 99 1.49 6.92 6.33
CA MET A 99 1.34 5.48 6.48
C MET A 99 1.87 4.80 5.23
N LEU A 100 2.40 3.60 5.39
CA LEU A 100 2.86 2.75 4.30
C LEU A 100 2.06 1.45 4.28
N ILE A 101 1.78 0.96 3.09
CA ILE A 101 1.49 -0.47 2.88
C ILE A 101 2.66 -1.03 2.09
N ALA A 102 3.16 -2.18 2.51
CA ALA A 102 4.18 -2.94 1.81
C ALA A 102 3.73 -4.39 1.66
N VAL A 103 3.85 -4.92 0.46
CA VAL A 103 3.45 -6.29 0.15
C VAL A 103 4.54 -7.01 -0.64
N ASP A 104 4.69 -8.29 -0.38
CA ASP A 104 5.48 -9.22 -1.18
C ASP A 104 4.70 -10.52 -1.39
N LYS A 105 5.34 -11.57 -1.90
CA LYS A 105 4.70 -12.86 -2.12
C LYS A 105 4.12 -13.50 -0.84
N ASN A 106 4.65 -13.18 0.34
CA ASN A 106 4.27 -13.80 1.62
C ASN A 106 3.44 -12.87 2.50
N ASP A 107 3.84 -11.60 2.62
CA ASP A 107 3.36 -10.68 3.62
C ASP A 107 2.58 -9.50 3.01
N SER A 108 1.60 -9.00 3.74
CA SER A 108 0.90 -7.74 3.47
C SER A 108 0.84 -6.95 4.77
N LEU A 109 1.59 -5.85 4.84
CA LEU A 109 1.86 -5.12 6.07
C LEU A 109 1.50 -3.65 5.93
N LEU A 110 0.87 -3.10 6.97
CA LEU A 110 0.67 -1.67 7.16
C LEU A 110 1.64 -1.17 8.23
N LEU A 111 2.37 -0.10 7.93
CA LEU A 111 3.30 0.55 8.85
C LEU A 111 2.82 1.96 9.15
N SER A 112 2.92 2.37 10.42
CA SER A 112 2.57 3.72 10.87
C SER A 112 3.72 4.41 11.62
N GLY A 113 3.70 5.74 11.69
CA GLY A 113 4.65 6.55 12.45
C GLY A 113 4.55 6.37 13.97
N THR A 114 3.49 5.72 14.47
CA THR A 114 3.34 5.33 15.87
C THR A 114 4.14 4.08 16.24
N GLY A 115 4.70 3.42 15.23
CA GLY A 115 5.52 2.21 15.40
C GLY A 115 4.74 0.92 15.23
N ASP A 116 3.49 1.00 14.73
CA ASP A 116 2.67 -0.17 14.48
C ASP A 116 3.07 -0.85 13.16
N VAL A 117 3.09 -2.19 13.18
CA VAL A 117 3.15 -3.05 12.01
C VAL A 117 1.95 -3.99 12.08
N ILE A 118 1.01 -3.83 11.15
CA ILE A 118 -0.27 -4.53 11.15
C ILE A 118 -0.33 -5.44 9.93
N GLU A 119 -0.61 -6.71 10.15
CA GLU A 119 -0.89 -7.69 9.10
C GLU A 119 -2.36 -7.61 8.65
N ALA A 120 -2.63 -8.05 7.43
CA ALA A 120 -3.98 -8.07 6.88
C ALA A 120 -4.77 -9.29 7.39
N ASP A 121 -5.79 -9.12 8.23
CA ASP A 121 -6.60 -10.21 8.76
C ASP A 121 -7.34 -11.02 7.67
N ARG A 122 -7.85 -10.35 6.65
CA ARG A 122 -8.65 -10.94 5.56
C ARG A 122 -8.03 -10.69 4.19
N GLY A 123 -6.70 -10.55 4.14
CA GLY A 123 -5.97 -10.26 2.91
C GLY A 123 -6.18 -8.83 2.37
N VAL A 124 -6.85 -7.93 3.08
CA VAL A 124 -7.17 -6.58 2.61
C VAL A 124 -6.63 -5.54 3.58
N LEU A 125 -5.85 -4.59 3.06
CA LEU A 125 -5.39 -3.39 3.79
C LEU A 125 -5.69 -2.15 2.96
N ALA A 126 -6.10 -1.07 3.60
CA ALA A 126 -6.27 0.21 2.93
C ALA A 126 -5.84 1.37 3.83
N ILE A 127 -5.28 2.41 3.22
CA ILE A 127 -4.86 3.64 3.90
C ILE A 127 -5.28 4.88 3.09
N GLY A 128 -5.30 6.01 3.77
CA GLY A 128 -5.64 7.29 3.19
C GLY A 128 -7.11 7.64 3.25
N SER A 129 -7.48 8.75 2.63
CA SER A 129 -8.82 9.36 2.77
C SER A 129 -9.95 8.47 2.23
N GLY A 130 -9.74 7.79 1.11
CA GLY A 130 -10.69 6.83 0.53
C GLY A 130 -10.51 5.40 1.05
N GLY A 131 -9.53 5.18 1.95
CA GLY A 131 -9.20 3.85 2.47
C GLY A 131 -10.39 3.06 3.00
N PRO A 132 -11.21 3.60 3.90
CA PRO A 132 -12.37 2.89 4.44
C PRO A 132 -13.37 2.44 3.38
N TYR A 133 -13.59 3.23 2.33
CA TYR A 133 -14.50 2.88 1.22
C TYR A 133 -13.91 1.78 0.34
N ALA A 134 -12.63 1.91 -0.01
CA ALA A 134 -11.91 0.90 -0.77
C ALA A 134 -11.84 -0.43 -0.01
N GLN A 135 -11.55 -0.39 1.29
CA GLN A 135 -11.51 -1.59 2.14
C GLN A 135 -12.85 -2.30 2.22
N ALA A 136 -13.93 -1.58 2.48
CA ALA A 136 -15.27 -2.16 2.55
C ALA A 136 -15.68 -2.80 1.23
N ALA A 137 -15.42 -2.12 0.10
CA ALA A 137 -15.71 -2.65 -1.23
C ALA A 137 -14.86 -3.89 -1.54
N ALA A 138 -13.54 -3.86 -1.25
CA ALA A 138 -12.66 -4.98 -1.48
C ALA A 138 -13.04 -6.22 -0.65
N LEU A 139 -13.36 -6.04 0.63
CA LEU A 139 -13.82 -7.14 1.50
C LEU A 139 -15.09 -7.81 0.96
N ALA A 140 -16.06 -7.02 0.47
CA ALA A 140 -17.27 -7.56 -0.13
C ALA A 140 -16.96 -8.32 -1.44
N LEU A 141 -16.08 -7.78 -2.29
CA LEU A 141 -15.70 -8.43 -3.54
C LEU A 141 -14.90 -9.72 -3.32
N VAL A 142 -14.02 -9.78 -2.31
CA VAL A 142 -13.32 -11.01 -1.92
C VAL A 142 -14.31 -12.11 -1.52
N GLU A 143 -15.37 -11.75 -0.80
CA GLU A 143 -16.33 -12.72 -0.26
C GLU A 143 -17.41 -13.13 -1.28
N TYR A 144 -17.88 -12.20 -2.11
CA TYR A 144 -19.08 -12.39 -2.95
C TYR A 144 -18.81 -12.31 -4.46
N SER A 145 -17.56 -12.38 -4.91
CA SER A 145 -17.24 -12.42 -6.34
C SER A 145 -16.13 -13.43 -6.66
N ASP A 146 -16.01 -13.75 -7.97
CA ASP A 146 -14.96 -14.62 -8.49
C ASP A 146 -13.75 -13.86 -9.03
N LEU A 147 -13.66 -12.55 -8.80
CA LEU A 147 -12.59 -11.69 -9.29
C LEU A 147 -11.24 -12.07 -8.68
N ASP A 148 -10.16 -11.85 -9.43
CA ASP A 148 -8.78 -11.91 -8.92
C ASP A 148 -8.41 -10.66 -8.11
N ALA A 149 -7.25 -10.67 -7.46
CA ALA A 149 -6.84 -9.56 -6.59
C ALA A 149 -6.69 -8.25 -7.34
N GLY A 150 -6.16 -8.28 -8.58
CA GLY A 150 -6.00 -7.10 -9.41
C GLY A 150 -7.34 -6.47 -9.82
N ALA A 151 -8.31 -7.29 -10.22
CA ALA A 151 -9.66 -6.84 -10.58
C ALA A 151 -10.41 -6.29 -9.37
N ILE A 152 -10.30 -6.94 -8.20
CA ILE A 152 -10.86 -6.46 -6.93
C ILE A 152 -10.28 -5.10 -6.58
N CYS A 153 -8.95 -4.93 -6.64
CA CYS A 153 -8.29 -3.66 -6.37
C CYS A 153 -8.85 -2.54 -7.26
N ARG A 154 -8.95 -2.78 -8.57
CA ARG A 154 -9.47 -1.79 -9.52
C ARG A 154 -10.92 -1.41 -9.21
N ALA A 155 -11.81 -2.40 -9.08
CA ALA A 155 -13.23 -2.15 -8.81
C ALA A 155 -13.45 -1.42 -7.47
N ALA A 156 -12.77 -1.84 -6.40
CA ALA A 156 -12.87 -1.23 -5.09
C ALA A 156 -12.35 0.22 -5.07
N MET A 157 -11.27 0.49 -5.80
CA MET A 157 -10.72 1.85 -5.95
C MET A 157 -11.64 2.76 -6.76
N GLU A 158 -12.31 2.25 -7.80
CA GLU A 158 -13.32 2.99 -8.56
C GLU A 158 -14.52 3.36 -7.68
N ILE A 159 -14.99 2.43 -6.85
CA ILE A 159 -16.05 2.69 -5.85
C ILE A 159 -15.60 3.79 -4.88
N ALA A 160 -14.39 3.69 -4.35
CA ALA A 160 -13.85 4.70 -3.44
C ALA A 160 -13.73 6.07 -4.11
N ALA A 161 -13.32 6.13 -5.39
CA ALA A 161 -13.22 7.37 -6.16
C ALA A 161 -14.57 8.05 -6.39
N ASN A 162 -15.64 7.28 -6.49
CA ASN A 162 -17.01 7.81 -6.64
C ASN A 162 -17.60 8.35 -5.32
N ILE A 163 -17.00 8.02 -4.17
CA ILE A 163 -17.49 8.41 -2.84
C ILE A 163 -16.59 9.49 -2.22
N CYS A 164 -15.28 9.29 -2.28
CA CYS A 164 -14.29 10.13 -1.63
C CYS A 164 -13.80 11.25 -2.54
N VAL A 165 -14.07 12.50 -2.18
CA VAL A 165 -13.64 13.68 -2.95
C VAL A 165 -12.12 13.84 -3.06
N PHE A 166 -11.35 13.12 -2.25
CA PHE A 166 -9.88 13.11 -2.25
C PHE A 166 -9.27 11.92 -3.01
N THR A 167 -10.07 11.16 -3.73
CA THR A 167 -9.65 9.99 -4.51
C THR A 167 -10.17 10.14 -5.92
N ASN A 168 -9.33 9.88 -6.92
CA ASN A 168 -9.74 9.92 -8.32
C ASN A 168 -9.63 8.56 -9.02
N SER A 169 -10.15 8.50 -10.25
CA SER A 169 -10.16 7.29 -11.09
C SER A 169 -8.85 7.03 -11.85
N SER A 170 -7.81 7.84 -11.65
CA SER A 170 -6.47 7.56 -12.19
C SER A 170 -5.78 6.48 -11.36
N ILE A 171 -6.24 5.23 -11.51
CA ILE A 171 -5.85 4.10 -10.67
C ILE A 171 -4.70 3.33 -11.34
N ILE A 172 -3.60 3.16 -10.60
CA ILE A 172 -2.49 2.27 -10.94
C ILE A 172 -2.64 1.01 -10.08
N VAL A 173 -2.51 -0.16 -10.69
CA VAL A 173 -2.51 -1.46 -10.02
C VAL A 173 -1.22 -2.19 -10.36
N GLU A 174 -0.49 -2.60 -9.34
CA GLU A 174 0.70 -3.46 -9.41
C GLU A 174 0.38 -4.82 -8.80
N ILE A 175 0.82 -5.89 -9.44
CA ILE A 175 0.50 -7.27 -9.03
C ILE A 175 1.80 -8.05 -8.86
N GLU A 176 1.86 -8.84 -7.78
CA GLU A 176 2.88 -9.88 -7.56
C GLU A 176 2.17 -11.23 -7.45
N LYS A 177 2.62 -12.19 -8.24
CA LYS A 177 2.09 -13.56 -8.21
C LYS A 177 2.94 -14.41 -7.27
N GLU A 178 2.29 -15.28 -6.52
CA GLU A 178 2.98 -16.36 -5.81
C GLU A 178 3.63 -17.27 -6.86
N GLU A 179 4.89 -17.68 -6.63
CA GLU A 179 5.53 -18.68 -7.49
C GLU A 179 4.73 -19.98 -7.39
N GLU A 180 4.20 -20.47 -8.51
CA GLU A 180 3.68 -21.83 -8.57
C GLU A 180 4.83 -22.77 -8.19
N ASN A 181 4.73 -23.39 -7.02
CA ASN A 181 5.59 -24.51 -6.66
C ASN A 181 5.32 -25.64 -7.64
N ASN A 182 6.12 -25.72 -8.69
CA ASN A 182 6.17 -26.85 -9.59
C ASN A 182 6.59 -28.10 -8.79
N LYS A 183 5.63 -28.70 -8.07
CA LYS A 183 5.71 -30.07 -7.59
C LYS A 183 5.47 -31.02 -8.76
N ASN A 184 6.35 -30.97 -9.75
CA ASN A 184 6.54 -32.08 -10.64
C ASN A 184 7.64 -32.96 -10.04
N ASN A 185 7.24 -33.83 -9.13
CA ASN A 185 7.98 -35.03 -8.82
C ASN A 185 7.60 -36.09 -9.84
N GLY A 186 8.55 -36.40 -10.73
CA GLY A 186 8.55 -37.65 -11.48
C GLY A 186 8.80 -38.84 -10.58
#